data_c39dc62bf36e4590f9ca630ff0d7042a
#
_entry.id   c39dc62bf36e4590f9ca630ff0d7042a
#
_cell.length_a   1.000
_cell.length_b   1.000
_cell.length_c   1.000
_cell.angle_alpha   90.00
_cell.angle_beta   90.00
_cell.angle_gamma   90.00
#
_symmetry.space_group_name_H-M   'P 1'
#
loop_
_entity.id
_entity.type
_entity.pdbx_description
1 polymer ?
#
loop_
_entity_poly.entity_id
_entity_poly.type
_entity_poly.pdbx_seq_one_letter_code
_entity_poly.pdbx_strand_id
1 'polypeptide(L)'
;MTKLNLERTALVLVDMQNDFLHPKGAYGRNGQACDAIARLPERLAPLAKAMRAAGGWIVSTHFTLVPSKKGAPFISPHLRSLRPFLGAGDFASSSFGHQLIDGLQPADLTVEKVAFSAFYQSR
;
A
#
# COMPACT_ATOMS: atom_id res chain seq x y z
N MET A 1 2.67 33.24 2.14
CA MET A 1 2.42 31.81 1.96
C MET A 1 3.68 31.16 1.41
N THR A 2 4.19 30.16 2.08
CA THR A 2 5.40 29.44 1.65
C THR A 2 5.07 28.62 0.39
N LYS A 3 5.79 28.88 -0.70
CA LYS A 3 5.66 28.05 -1.91
C LYS A 3 6.44 26.76 -1.72
N LEU A 4 5.80 25.61 -1.99
CA LEU A 4 6.49 24.33 -2.02
C LEU A 4 7.42 24.26 -3.24
N ASN A 5 8.65 23.83 -3.02
CA ASN A 5 9.51 23.42 -4.14
C ASN A 5 9.14 21.98 -4.53
N LEU A 6 8.36 21.83 -5.59
CA LEU A 6 7.79 20.53 -5.96
C LEU A 6 8.86 19.53 -6.43
N GLU A 7 9.97 19.99 -7.01
CA GLU A 7 11.10 19.10 -7.36
C GLU A 7 11.78 18.48 -6.14
N ARG A 8 11.57 19.06 -4.96
CA ARG A 8 12.09 18.60 -3.67
C ARG A 8 10.99 18.09 -2.75
N THR A 9 9.83 17.77 -3.32
CA THR A 9 8.65 17.34 -2.56
C THR A 9 8.22 15.95 -3.03
N ALA A 10 7.82 15.10 -2.09
CA ALA A 10 7.27 13.80 -2.37
C ALA A 10 5.83 13.69 -1.86
N LEU A 11 4.97 13.09 -2.67
CA LEU A 11 3.69 12.56 -2.23
C LEU A 11 3.91 11.12 -1.78
N VAL A 12 3.70 10.85 -0.50
CA VAL A 12 3.85 9.50 0.04
C VAL A 12 2.47 8.82 0.09
N LEU A 13 2.32 7.76 -0.67
CA LEU A 13 1.13 6.91 -0.73
C LEU A 13 1.33 5.74 0.24
N VAL A 14 0.71 5.84 1.42
CA VAL A 14 0.90 4.85 2.48
C VAL A 14 -0.06 3.68 2.30
N ASP A 15 0.51 2.51 1.97
CA ASP A 15 -0.19 1.22 1.91
C ASP A 15 -1.41 1.20 0.97
N MET A 16 -1.36 1.97 -0.13
CA MET A 16 -2.43 2.03 -1.13
C MET A 16 -2.42 0.81 -2.06
N GLN A 17 -2.38 -0.37 -1.45
CA GLN A 17 -2.24 -1.67 -2.11
C GLN A 17 -3.59 -2.29 -2.46
N ASN A 18 -3.59 -3.16 -3.48
CA ASN A 18 -4.79 -3.87 -3.89
C ASN A 18 -5.41 -4.71 -2.77
N ASP A 19 -4.59 -5.33 -1.90
CA ASP A 19 -5.11 -6.14 -0.79
C ASP A 19 -5.92 -5.34 0.24
N PHE A 20 -5.65 -4.04 0.37
CA PHE A 20 -6.47 -3.16 1.20
C PHE A 20 -7.70 -2.59 0.46
N LEU A 21 -7.57 -2.27 -0.83
CA LEU A 21 -8.47 -1.35 -1.53
C LEU A 21 -9.29 -2.01 -2.65
N HIS A 22 -8.72 -3.01 -3.32
CA HIS A 22 -9.37 -3.63 -4.47
C HIS A 22 -10.40 -4.69 -4.02
N PRO A 23 -11.58 -4.80 -4.69
CA PRO A 23 -12.57 -5.82 -4.34
C PRO A 23 -12.05 -7.25 -4.35
N LYS A 24 -11.06 -7.56 -5.20
CA LYS A 24 -10.40 -8.87 -5.27
C LYS A 24 -9.20 -9.01 -4.33
N GLY A 25 -8.83 -7.95 -3.60
CA GLY A 25 -7.77 -7.99 -2.59
C GLY A 25 -8.22 -8.68 -1.31
N ALA A 26 -7.30 -8.88 -0.37
CA ALA A 26 -7.54 -9.61 0.87
C ALA A 26 -8.72 -9.05 1.68
N TYR A 27 -8.80 -7.74 1.83
CA TYR A 27 -9.89 -7.08 2.57
C TYR A 27 -11.21 -7.15 1.80
N GLY A 28 -11.18 -6.90 0.49
CA GLY A 28 -12.38 -6.92 -0.35
C GLY A 28 -13.07 -8.28 -0.37
N ARG A 29 -12.34 -9.35 -0.69
CA ARG A 29 -12.91 -10.70 -0.76
C ARG A 29 -13.32 -11.29 0.59
N ASN A 30 -12.87 -10.72 1.70
CA ASN A 30 -13.27 -11.14 3.06
C ASN A 30 -14.32 -10.22 3.69
N GLY A 31 -14.90 -9.30 2.93
CA GLY A 31 -15.93 -8.38 3.43
C GLY A 31 -15.44 -7.38 4.46
N GLN A 32 -14.12 -7.08 4.46
CA GLN A 32 -13.46 -6.16 5.40
C GLN A 32 -13.14 -4.82 4.77
N ALA A 33 -13.55 -4.59 3.52
CA ALA A 33 -13.33 -3.32 2.85
C ALA A 33 -14.14 -2.19 3.51
N CYS A 34 -13.52 -1.02 3.59
CA CYS A 34 -14.20 0.21 4.04
C CYS A 34 -14.45 1.09 2.82
N ASP A 35 -15.71 1.40 2.53
CA ASP A 35 -16.09 2.18 1.35
C ASP A 35 -15.41 3.55 1.28
N ALA A 36 -15.28 4.22 2.42
CA ALA A 36 -14.62 5.52 2.48
C ALA A 36 -13.14 5.43 2.08
N ILE A 37 -12.45 4.36 2.50
CA ILE A 37 -11.05 4.11 2.16
C ILE A 37 -10.94 3.64 0.71
N ALA A 38 -11.84 2.80 0.23
CA ALA A 38 -11.86 2.30 -1.13
C ALA A 38 -11.99 3.42 -2.19
N ARG A 39 -12.56 4.56 -1.82
CA ARG A 39 -12.67 5.75 -2.68
C ARG A 39 -11.46 6.67 -2.68
N LEU A 40 -10.49 6.44 -1.78
CA LEU A 40 -9.29 7.27 -1.70
C LEU A 40 -8.48 7.31 -3.01
N PRO A 41 -8.28 6.21 -3.75
CA PRO A 41 -7.55 6.25 -5.01
C PRO A 41 -8.10 7.24 -6.01
N GLU A 42 -9.42 7.30 -6.17
CA GLU A 42 -10.08 8.25 -7.09
C GLU A 42 -9.85 9.71 -6.67
N ARG A 43 -9.84 9.96 -5.36
CA ARG A 43 -9.62 11.30 -4.80
C ARG A 43 -8.15 11.72 -4.86
N LEU A 44 -7.23 10.77 -4.76
CA LEU A 44 -5.79 11.01 -4.78
C LEU A 44 -5.20 11.06 -6.20
N ALA A 45 -5.86 10.41 -7.17
CA ALA A 45 -5.36 10.35 -8.54
C ALA A 45 -5.08 11.74 -9.17
N PRO A 46 -5.96 12.75 -9.03
CA PRO A 46 -5.67 14.09 -9.53
C PRO A 46 -4.45 14.74 -8.87
N LEU A 47 -4.29 14.52 -7.55
CA LEU A 47 -3.14 15.03 -6.81
C LEU A 47 -1.84 14.37 -7.26
N ALA A 48 -1.84 13.05 -7.40
CA ALA A 48 -0.68 12.31 -7.89
C ALA A 48 -0.30 12.74 -9.31
N LYS A 49 -1.29 12.95 -10.19
CA LYS A 49 -1.08 13.47 -11.55
C LYS A 49 -0.45 14.87 -11.54
N ALA A 50 -0.97 15.76 -10.70
CA ALA A 50 -0.46 17.13 -10.58
C ALA A 50 0.98 17.12 -10.01
N MET A 51 1.27 16.28 -9.03
CA MET A 51 2.60 16.12 -8.45
C MET A 51 3.62 15.66 -9.51
N ARG A 52 3.29 14.64 -10.31
CA ARG A 52 4.14 14.16 -11.40
C ARG A 52 4.39 15.25 -12.45
N ALA A 53 3.34 15.95 -12.87
CA ALA A 53 3.44 17.02 -13.86
C ALA A 53 4.33 18.18 -13.40
N ALA A 54 4.42 18.40 -12.10
CA ALA A 54 5.24 19.44 -11.49
C ALA A 54 6.66 18.99 -11.13
N GLY A 55 7.07 17.76 -11.50
CA GLY A 55 8.40 17.21 -11.23
C GLY A 55 8.60 16.71 -9.80
N GLY A 56 7.54 16.56 -9.03
CA GLY A 56 7.59 15.98 -7.68
C GLY A 56 7.66 14.45 -7.68
N TRP A 57 8.00 13.87 -6.54
CA TRP A 57 8.16 12.44 -6.37
C TRP A 57 6.87 11.77 -5.89
N ILE A 58 6.63 10.55 -6.38
CA ILE A 58 5.61 9.64 -5.83
C ILE A 58 6.34 8.50 -5.13
N VAL A 59 6.12 8.38 -3.84
CA VAL A 59 6.69 7.30 -3.01
C VAL A 59 5.53 6.44 -2.50
N SER A 60 5.64 5.13 -2.63
CA SER A 60 4.64 4.18 -2.13
C SER A 60 5.23 3.29 -1.06
N THR A 61 4.57 3.18 0.09
CA THR A 61 4.91 2.15 1.07
C THR A 61 4.01 0.93 0.87
N HIS A 62 4.58 -0.25 0.99
CA HIS A 62 3.87 -1.52 0.83
C HIS A 62 4.03 -2.38 2.08
N PHE A 63 2.93 -2.59 2.78
CA PHE A 63 2.88 -3.59 3.84
C PHE A 63 3.07 -4.97 3.23
N THR A 64 3.99 -5.75 3.81
CA THR A 64 4.42 -7.04 3.26
C THR A 64 4.31 -8.13 4.33
N LEU A 65 3.65 -9.22 3.97
CA LEU A 65 3.65 -10.44 4.75
C LEU A 65 4.58 -11.45 4.10
N VAL A 66 5.64 -11.82 4.83
CA VAL A 66 6.63 -12.78 4.33
C VAL A 66 6.04 -14.19 4.41
N PRO A 67 5.99 -14.95 3.32
CA PRO A 67 5.47 -16.32 3.34
C PRO A 67 6.47 -17.28 4.00
N SER A 68 5.95 -18.24 4.74
CA SER A 68 6.71 -19.42 5.17
C SER A 68 6.98 -20.36 3.99
N LYS A 69 7.83 -21.37 4.18
CA LYS A 69 8.07 -22.40 3.16
C LYS A 69 6.79 -23.13 2.71
N LYS A 70 5.76 -23.16 3.55
CA LYS A 70 4.45 -23.79 3.25
C LYS A 70 3.42 -22.77 2.71
N GLY A 71 3.81 -21.52 2.47
CA GLY A 71 2.96 -20.47 1.92
C GLY A 71 2.16 -19.68 2.94
N ALA A 72 2.00 -20.17 4.18
CA ALA A 72 1.33 -19.39 5.22
C ALA A 72 2.17 -18.17 5.60
N PRO A 73 1.56 -16.97 5.77
CA PRO A 73 2.31 -15.78 6.10
C PRO A 73 2.81 -15.80 7.55
N PHE A 74 4.00 -15.24 7.78
CA PHE A 74 4.46 -14.93 9.12
C PHE A 74 3.65 -13.73 9.63
N ILE A 75 2.79 -13.98 10.60
CA ILE A 75 1.93 -12.97 11.24
C ILE A 75 2.13 -13.03 12.75
N SER A 76 2.33 -11.87 13.37
CA SER A 76 2.40 -11.80 14.83
C SER A 76 1.06 -12.25 15.47
N PRO A 77 1.06 -12.81 16.68
CA PRO A 77 -0.18 -13.16 17.39
C PRO A 77 -1.14 -11.97 17.49
N HIS A 78 -0.63 -10.77 17.72
CA HIS A 78 -1.42 -9.54 17.77
C HIS A 78 -2.12 -9.26 16.43
N LEU A 79 -1.39 -9.25 15.32
CA LEU A 79 -2.00 -9.04 14.00
C LEU A 79 -2.96 -10.15 13.64
N ARG A 80 -2.67 -11.40 14.00
CA ARG A 80 -3.56 -12.55 13.80
C ARG A 80 -4.90 -12.36 14.53
N SER A 81 -4.87 -11.85 15.75
CA SER A 81 -6.11 -11.58 16.50
C SER A 81 -6.94 -10.45 15.87
N LEU A 82 -6.30 -9.45 15.30
CA LEU A 82 -6.98 -8.32 14.66
C LEU A 82 -7.45 -8.64 13.23
N ARG A 83 -6.76 -9.51 12.53
CA ARG A 83 -6.98 -9.81 11.10
C ARG A 83 -6.92 -11.33 10.85
N PRO A 84 -7.84 -12.11 11.45
CA PRO A 84 -7.82 -13.58 11.35
C PRO A 84 -8.03 -14.10 9.93
N PHE A 85 -8.58 -13.29 9.03
CA PHE A 85 -8.86 -13.64 7.64
C PHE A 85 -7.62 -13.65 6.74
N LEU A 86 -6.50 -13.06 7.16
CA LEU A 86 -5.29 -13.04 6.37
C LEU A 86 -4.68 -14.43 6.22
N GLY A 87 -4.41 -14.81 4.98
CA GLY A 87 -3.95 -16.15 4.62
C GLY A 87 -2.81 -16.17 3.60
N ALA A 88 -2.57 -17.34 3.04
CA ALA A 88 -1.49 -17.56 2.07
C ALA A 88 -1.65 -16.65 0.85
N GLY A 89 -0.56 -15.98 0.48
CA GLY A 89 -0.49 -15.07 -0.67
C GLY A 89 -0.90 -13.63 -0.37
N ASP A 90 -1.61 -13.38 0.75
CA ASP A 90 -2.02 -12.03 1.10
C ASP A 90 -0.80 -11.18 1.42
N PHE A 91 -0.74 -9.97 0.85
CA PHE A 91 0.37 -9.03 0.99
C PHE A 91 1.76 -9.64 0.68
N ALA A 92 1.80 -10.73 -0.06
CA ALA A 92 3.07 -11.33 -0.45
C ALA A 92 3.77 -10.46 -1.51
N SER A 93 5.07 -10.22 -1.33
CA SER A 93 5.87 -9.42 -2.27
C SER A 93 5.65 -9.88 -3.72
N SER A 94 5.51 -8.94 -4.63
CA SER A 94 5.25 -9.15 -6.07
C SER A 94 3.88 -9.77 -6.42
N SER A 95 2.99 -10.01 -5.46
CA SER A 95 1.62 -10.45 -5.74
C SER A 95 0.75 -9.31 -6.24
N PHE A 96 -0.38 -9.63 -6.90
CA PHE A 96 -1.40 -8.63 -7.25
C PHE A 96 -1.85 -7.82 -6.03
N GLY A 97 -2.11 -8.48 -4.91
CA GLY A 97 -2.56 -7.83 -3.68
C GLY A 97 -1.54 -6.85 -3.11
N HIS A 98 -0.25 -7.14 -3.25
CA HIS A 98 0.83 -6.32 -2.76
C HIS A 98 1.04 -5.03 -3.58
N GLN A 99 0.64 -5.01 -4.84
CA GLN A 99 0.88 -3.89 -5.74
C GLN A 99 0.09 -2.64 -5.34
N LEU A 100 0.68 -1.47 -5.63
CA LEU A 100 -0.03 -0.19 -5.61
C LEU A 100 -1.25 -0.29 -6.53
N ILE A 101 -2.40 0.20 -6.09
CA ILE A 101 -3.63 0.18 -6.89
C ILE A 101 -3.44 0.97 -8.20
N ASP A 102 -3.98 0.44 -9.31
CA ASP A 102 -3.75 0.93 -10.67
C ASP A 102 -3.97 2.44 -10.83
N GLY A 103 -5.01 2.98 -10.23
CA GLY A 103 -5.35 4.41 -10.34
C GLY A 103 -4.29 5.36 -9.78
N LEU A 104 -3.33 4.86 -9.01
CA LEU A 104 -2.25 5.65 -8.40
C LEU A 104 -0.87 5.33 -8.99
N GLN A 105 -0.76 4.31 -9.82
CA GLN A 105 0.50 3.94 -10.48
C GLN A 105 0.92 4.97 -11.54
N PRO A 106 2.24 5.02 -11.85
CA PRO A 106 3.34 4.37 -11.17
C PRO A 106 3.84 5.16 -9.95
N ALA A 107 4.55 4.48 -9.01
CA ALA A 107 5.39 5.15 -8.04
C ALA A 107 6.83 5.26 -8.55
N ASP A 108 7.52 6.34 -8.19
CA ASP A 108 8.95 6.52 -8.50
C ASP A 108 9.82 5.67 -7.58
N LEU A 109 9.41 5.56 -6.33
CA LEU A 109 10.08 4.76 -5.31
C LEU A 109 9.04 3.92 -4.55
N THR A 110 9.41 2.68 -4.25
CA THR A 110 8.60 1.77 -3.44
C THR A 110 9.40 1.32 -2.23
N VAL A 111 8.76 1.35 -1.05
CA VAL A 111 9.35 0.89 0.21
C VAL A 111 8.53 -0.28 0.73
N GLU A 112 9.12 -1.47 0.77
CA GLU A 112 8.50 -2.62 1.43
C GLU A 112 8.75 -2.56 2.93
N LYS A 113 7.70 -2.76 3.72
CA LYS A 113 7.76 -2.79 5.17
C LYS A 113 7.10 -4.04 5.73
N VAL A 114 7.73 -4.62 6.75
CA VAL A 114 7.25 -5.82 7.47
C VAL A 114 6.66 -5.49 8.84
N ALA A 115 6.60 -4.20 9.18
CA ALA A 115 6.07 -3.65 10.43
C ALA A 115 5.17 -2.45 10.12
N PHE A 116 4.52 -1.88 11.15
CA PHE A 116 3.69 -0.69 10.96
C PHE A 116 4.51 0.51 10.49
N SER A 117 5.72 0.69 11.03
CA SER A 117 6.62 1.77 10.60
C SER A 117 7.30 1.44 9.28
N ALA A 118 7.28 2.39 8.35
CA ALA A 118 8.05 2.30 7.10
C ALA A 118 9.55 2.57 7.29
N PHE A 119 9.97 2.95 8.50
CA PHE A 119 11.37 3.19 8.83
C PHE A 119 12.03 2.01 9.57
N TYR A 120 11.25 1.02 9.97
CA TYR A 120 11.76 -0.14 10.71
C TYR A 120 12.05 -1.29 9.75
N GLN A 121 13.35 -1.61 9.56
CA GLN A 121 13.82 -2.72 8.72
C GLN A 121 13.15 -2.76 7.32
N SER A 122 12.81 -1.61 6.77
CA SER A 122 12.23 -1.48 5.43
C SER A 122 13.31 -1.52 4.33
N ARG A 123 12.86 -1.80 3.10
CA ARG A 123 13.71 -1.85 1.90
C ARG A 123 12.96 -1.47 0.64
#